data_fb6767e39d99c1b74af2da2388f87bf7
#
_entry.id   fb6767e39d99c1b74af2da2388f87bf7
#
_cell.length_a   1.000
_cell.length_b   1.000
_cell.length_c   1.000
_cell.angle_alpha   90.00
_cell.angle_beta   90.00
_cell.angle_gamma   90.00
#
_symmetry.space_group_name_H-M   'P 1'
#
loop_
_entity.id
_entity.type
_entity.pdbx_description
1 polymer ?
#
loop_
_entity_poly.entity_id
_entity_poly.type
_entity_poly.pdbx_seq_one_letter_code
_entity_poly.pdbx_strand_id
1 'polypeptide(L)'
;MYFFTKETMKIIKEKQTVKSNIISKLILTFIIFFFISFFTNNTLAESEDLKIYSDACILLENKTGKILYEKNADQKMYPASTTKILTAILTLEKGHLQDKTTVSKSALAEMKSGYATAYLVEGEELTIEELLELLLIHSANDTSNVLAEYISGSIPEFVNLMNNKLQELGCNNTHFVTTNGLHDDNHYTNLKDMAIIARYCMKNADFRRIIAMPSCHIRSTNKSGERLFRNTNSLILPTSIYYYPGCIGGKTGFTSQAKNCLVSACNKNNMQLIAIVFGASKTEDHKSARYVDSKTLYDYAYSNYSFREFAKAYDVVKTIEVKNGTNDTKSLDLKLENGINAIVKNDFSENIVPEIVLNDKLSAPLSQNSIVGKAIYTINGEIYSSNLIASHNVEKDESLIYILRIVLVILIIILFLIVIIYIFIKIHRINKLKEATK
;
A
#
# COMPACT_ATOMS: atom_id res chain seq x y z
N MET A 1 -28.28 66.47 18.48
CA MET A 1 -28.39 65.24 19.29
C MET A 1 -29.72 64.59 18.91
N TYR A 2 -29.72 63.62 17.96
CA TYR A 2 -30.96 62.97 17.46
C TYR A 2 -31.35 61.85 18.43
N PHE A 3 -32.45 61.99 19.11
CA PHE A 3 -33.07 60.93 19.92
C PHE A 3 -33.83 59.97 18.99
N PHE A 4 -33.32 58.72 18.84
CA PHE A 4 -34.11 57.67 18.22
C PHE A 4 -35.24 57.26 19.17
N THR A 5 -36.48 57.26 18.68
CA THR A 5 -37.65 56.87 19.46
C THR A 5 -37.63 55.37 19.75
N LYS A 6 -38.24 54.93 20.86
CA LYS A 6 -38.32 53.51 21.27
C LYS A 6 -38.86 52.59 20.16
N GLU A 7 -39.71 53.11 19.28
CA GLU A 7 -40.27 52.36 18.14
C GLU A 7 -39.24 52.12 17.03
N THR A 8 -38.38 53.07 16.70
CA THR A 8 -37.31 52.89 15.70
C THR A 8 -36.30 51.82 16.15
N MET A 9 -35.99 51.75 17.44
CA MET A 9 -35.12 50.73 18.00
C MET A 9 -35.74 49.32 17.98
N LYS A 10 -37.08 49.25 18.13
CA LYS A 10 -37.83 47.96 18.05
C LYS A 10 -37.84 47.44 16.62
N ILE A 11 -38.08 48.28 15.62
CA ILE A 11 -38.08 47.89 14.20
C ILE A 11 -36.68 47.45 13.73
N ILE A 12 -35.61 48.10 14.21
CA ILE A 12 -34.23 47.73 13.89
C ILE A 12 -33.89 46.34 14.50
N LYS A 13 -34.28 46.08 15.76
CA LYS A 13 -34.12 44.76 16.40
C LYS A 13 -34.89 43.65 15.68
N GLU A 14 -36.14 43.91 15.30
CA GLU A 14 -36.93 42.90 14.56
C GLU A 14 -36.35 42.61 13.17
N LYS A 15 -35.88 43.62 12.44
CA LYS A 15 -35.18 43.42 11.15
C LYS A 15 -33.85 42.66 11.30
N GLN A 16 -33.09 42.89 12.38
CA GLN A 16 -31.87 42.15 12.66
C GLN A 16 -32.14 40.69 13.02
N THR A 17 -33.20 40.42 13.81
CA THR A 17 -33.60 39.04 14.19
C THR A 17 -34.11 38.27 12.97
N VAL A 18 -34.89 38.89 12.09
CA VAL A 18 -35.34 38.23 10.84
C VAL A 18 -34.18 37.94 9.90
N LYS A 19 -33.22 38.87 9.76
CA LYS A 19 -32.03 38.68 8.93
C LYS A 19 -31.11 37.57 9.48
N SER A 20 -30.94 37.48 10.81
CA SER A 20 -30.19 36.40 11.49
C SER A 20 -30.85 35.03 11.27
N ASN A 21 -32.20 34.94 11.38
CA ASN A 21 -32.94 33.70 11.18
C ASN A 21 -32.93 33.22 9.70
N ILE A 22 -32.88 34.14 8.73
CA ILE A 22 -32.73 33.78 7.30
C ILE A 22 -31.33 33.24 7.03
N ILE A 23 -30.29 33.87 7.56
CA ILE A 23 -28.89 33.44 7.40
C ILE A 23 -28.66 32.08 8.07
N SER A 24 -29.19 31.84 9.27
CA SER A 24 -29.06 30.56 9.96
C SER A 24 -29.77 29.43 9.21
N LYS A 25 -30.94 29.70 8.62
CA LYS A 25 -31.65 28.72 7.78
C LYS A 25 -30.88 28.42 6.48
N LEU A 26 -30.28 29.42 5.84
CA LEU A 26 -29.46 29.23 4.64
C LEU A 26 -28.20 28.43 4.94
N ILE A 27 -27.53 28.68 6.06
CA ILE A 27 -26.36 27.90 6.51
C ILE A 27 -26.76 26.45 6.81
N LEU A 28 -27.88 26.24 7.51
CA LEU A 28 -28.38 24.90 7.79
C LEU A 28 -28.76 24.14 6.53
N THR A 29 -29.39 24.80 5.56
CA THR A 29 -29.72 24.19 4.26
C THR A 29 -28.46 23.86 3.46
N PHE A 30 -27.42 24.70 3.51
CA PHE A 30 -26.14 24.47 2.85
C PHE A 30 -25.38 23.30 3.51
N ILE A 31 -25.41 23.19 4.84
CA ILE A 31 -24.83 22.06 5.59
C ILE A 31 -25.57 20.77 5.25
N ILE A 32 -26.89 20.76 5.19
CA ILE A 32 -27.69 19.59 4.82
C ILE A 32 -27.40 19.19 3.36
N PHE A 33 -27.30 20.15 2.44
CA PHE A 33 -26.96 19.87 1.03
C PHE A 33 -25.53 19.34 0.87
N PHE A 34 -24.59 19.85 1.67
CA PHE A 34 -23.20 19.36 1.72
C PHE A 34 -23.12 17.95 2.29
N PHE A 35 -23.89 17.65 3.35
CA PHE A 35 -23.99 16.27 3.88
C PHE A 35 -24.67 15.31 2.91
N ILE A 36 -25.72 15.71 2.19
CA ILE A 36 -26.38 14.86 1.20
C ILE A 36 -25.45 14.57 0.02
N SER A 37 -24.62 15.53 -0.44
CA SER A 37 -23.65 15.30 -1.51
C SER A 37 -22.50 14.36 -1.10
N PHE A 38 -22.21 14.21 0.19
CA PHE A 38 -21.23 13.22 0.69
C PHE A 38 -21.78 11.79 0.73
N PHE A 39 -23.09 11.60 0.77
CA PHE A 39 -23.72 10.28 0.83
C PHE A 39 -24.17 9.69 -0.52
N THR A 40 -24.01 10.42 -1.63
CA THR A 40 -24.59 9.99 -2.93
C THR A 40 -23.60 9.43 -3.93
N ASN A 41 -22.36 9.10 -3.56
CA ASN A 41 -21.40 8.49 -4.49
C ASN A 41 -20.85 7.13 -4.05
N ASN A 42 -21.70 6.29 -3.44
CA ASN A 42 -21.50 4.85 -3.52
C ASN A 42 -22.34 4.31 -4.68
N THR A 43 -21.91 4.54 -5.92
CA THR A 43 -22.26 3.63 -6.99
C THR A 43 -21.61 2.29 -6.64
N LEU A 44 -22.38 1.41 -5.99
CA LEU A 44 -22.10 -0.02 -6.00
C LEU A 44 -21.92 -0.37 -7.49
N ALA A 45 -20.67 -0.64 -7.89
CA ALA A 45 -20.43 -1.26 -9.18
C ALA A 45 -21.32 -2.49 -9.21
N GLU A 46 -22.24 -2.55 -10.17
CA GLU A 46 -23.10 -3.69 -10.41
C GLU A 46 -22.17 -4.90 -10.59
N SER A 47 -22.07 -5.75 -9.55
CA SER A 47 -21.22 -6.91 -9.59
C SER A 47 -21.84 -7.83 -10.65
N GLU A 48 -21.13 -8.05 -11.76
CA GLU A 48 -21.48 -9.16 -12.65
C GLU A 48 -21.66 -10.41 -11.78
N ASP A 49 -22.83 -10.99 -11.84
CA ASP A 49 -23.22 -12.11 -10.96
C ASP A 49 -22.49 -13.38 -11.42
N LEU A 50 -21.22 -13.51 -10.98
CA LEU A 50 -20.41 -14.68 -11.27
C LEU A 50 -20.99 -15.89 -10.57
N LYS A 51 -21.14 -17.01 -11.30
CA LYS A 51 -21.53 -18.28 -10.69
C LYS A 51 -20.41 -18.79 -9.77
N ILE A 52 -20.49 -18.44 -8.49
CA ILE A 52 -19.57 -18.82 -7.42
C ILE A 52 -20.26 -19.78 -6.46
N TYR A 53 -19.72 -20.98 -6.32
CA TYR A 53 -20.24 -22.07 -5.49
C TYR A 53 -19.82 -21.99 -4.02
N SER A 54 -18.76 -21.26 -3.72
CA SER A 54 -18.22 -21.10 -2.36
C SER A 54 -19.05 -20.12 -1.53
N ASP A 55 -19.03 -20.27 -0.21
CA ASP A 55 -19.76 -19.41 0.72
C ASP A 55 -19.23 -17.96 0.66
N ALA A 56 -17.89 -17.80 0.55
CA ALA A 56 -17.24 -16.50 0.44
C ALA A 56 -16.04 -16.56 -0.53
N CYS A 57 -15.80 -15.46 -1.24
CA CYS A 57 -14.60 -15.30 -2.04
C CYS A 57 -14.19 -13.83 -2.16
N ILE A 58 -12.90 -13.59 -2.43
CA ILE A 58 -12.33 -12.27 -2.76
C ILE A 58 -11.25 -12.44 -3.82
N LEU A 59 -11.24 -11.53 -4.78
CA LEU A 59 -10.22 -11.41 -5.81
C LEU A 59 -9.63 -10.01 -5.78
N LEU A 60 -8.31 -9.93 -5.75
CA LEU A 60 -7.62 -8.65 -5.70
C LEU A 60 -6.35 -8.67 -6.54
N GLU A 61 -5.93 -7.48 -6.97
CA GLU A 61 -4.61 -7.29 -7.56
C GLU A 61 -3.55 -7.13 -6.46
N ASN A 62 -2.47 -7.90 -6.56
CA ASN A 62 -1.47 -8.02 -5.48
C ASN A 62 -0.69 -6.73 -5.20
N LYS A 63 -0.27 -6.00 -6.24
CA LYS A 63 0.60 -4.82 -6.08
C LYS A 63 -0.15 -3.64 -5.44
N THR A 64 -1.33 -3.32 -5.94
CA THR A 64 -2.15 -2.20 -5.47
C THR A 64 -3.04 -2.57 -4.28
N GLY A 65 -3.49 -3.82 -4.21
CA GLY A 65 -4.50 -4.29 -3.26
C GLY A 65 -5.93 -4.01 -3.72
N LYS A 66 -6.11 -3.54 -4.95
CA LYS A 66 -7.44 -3.27 -5.51
C LYS A 66 -8.26 -4.54 -5.53
N ILE A 67 -9.43 -4.49 -4.88
CA ILE A 67 -10.42 -5.58 -4.92
C ILE A 67 -11.15 -5.48 -6.26
N LEU A 68 -11.15 -6.59 -7.00
CA LEU A 68 -11.79 -6.69 -8.32
C LEU A 68 -13.13 -7.42 -8.26
N TYR A 69 -13.30 -8.30 -7.27
CA TYR A 69 -14.54 -9.00 -6.99
C TYR A 69 -14.58 -9.45 -5.52
N GLU A 70 -15.73 -9.38 -4.89
CA GLU A 70 -15.92 -9.95 -3.55
C GLU A 70 -17.35 -10.48 -3.36
N LYS A 71 -17.46 -11.55 -2.56
CA LYS A 71 -18.72 -12.14 -2.10
C LYS A 71 -18.53 -12.52 -0.64
N ASN A 72 -19.35 -11.97 0.25
CA ASN A 72 -19.32 -12.25 1.69
C ASN A 72 -17.93 -12.09 2.34
N ALA A 73 -17.08 -11.17 1.83
CA ALA A 73 -15.68 -11.07 2.23
C ALA A 73 -15.46 -10.63 3.68
N ASP A 74 -16.43 -9.97 4.30
CA ASP A 74 -16.40 -9.54 5.71
C ASP A 74 -16.92 -10.62 6.69
N GLN A 75 -17.51 -11.70 6.18
CA GLN A 75 -18.08 -12.75 7.02
C GLN A 75 -17.00 -13.45 7.84
N LYS A 76 -17.29 -13.71 9.12
CA LYS A 76 -16.44 -14.56 9.98
C LYS A 76 -16.40 -15.98 9.42
N MET A 77 -15.20 -16.48 9.14
CA MET A 77 -14.95 -17.78 8.52
C MET A 77 -13.84 -18.51 9.27
N TYR A 78 -13.78 -19.82 9.10
CA TYR A 78 -12.67 -20.64 9.62
C TYR A 78 -11.62 -20.85 8.51
N PRO A 79 -10.34 -20.50 8.76
CA PRO A 79 -9.31 -20.53 7.73
C PRO A 79 -8.79 -21.94 7.42
N ALA A 80 -9.00 -22.91 8.30
CA ALA A 80 -8.33 -24.20 8.24
C ALA A 80 -6.81 -24.03 8.00
N SER A 81 -6.17 -24.93 7.25
CA SER A 81 -4.72 -24.89 6.98
C SER A 81 -4.24 -23.69 6.14
N THR A 82 -5.10 -22.75 5.74
CA THR A 82 -4.60 -21.47 5.18
C THR A 82 -3.93 -20.61 6.25
N THR A 83 -4.16 -20.86 7.53
CA THR A 83 -3.43 -20.32 8.70
C THR A 83 -1.90 -20.48 8.53
N LYS A 84 -1.46 -21.59 7.92
CA LYS A 84 -0.03 -21.90 7.74
C LYS A 84 0.73 -20.87 6.88
N ILE A 85 0.02 -20.01 6.14
CA ILE A 85 0.62 -18.87 5.44
C ILE A 85 1.29 -17.93 6.44
N LEU A 86 0.60 -17.61 7.56
CA LEU A 86 1.15 -16.74 8.61
C LEU A 86 2.25 -17.45 9.39
N THR A 87 2.11 -18.76 9.66
CA THR A 87 3.17 -19.57 10.28
C THR A 87 4.44 -19.54 9.43
N ALA A 88 4.30 -19.73 8.11
CA ALA A 88 5.43 -19.71 7.19
C ALA A 88 6.15 -18.37 7.15
N ILE A 89 5.40 -17.25 7.03
CA ILE A 89 6.02 -15.93 6.91
C ILE A 89 6.75 -15.53 8.19
N LEU A 90 6.19 -15.83 9.36
CA LEU A 90 6.86 -15.58 10.64
C LEU A 90 8.14 -16.40 10.79
N THR A 91 8.13 -17.66 10.29
CA THR A 91 9.33 -18.49 10.25
C THR A 91 10.39 -17.91 9.32
N LEU A 92 10.00 -17.43 8.13
CA LEU A 92 10.91 -16.82 7.15
C LEU A 92 11.49 -15.47 7.61
N GLU A 93 10.76 -14.74 8.45
CA GLU A 93 11.22 -13.45 8.99
C GLU A 93 12.19 -13.59 10.15
N LYS A 94 12.07 -14.65 10.93
CA LYS A 94 12.77 -14.80 12.22
C LYS A 94 13.77 -15.93 12.26
N GLY A 95 13.66 -16.90 11.38
CA GLY A 95 14.55 -18.06 11.29
C GLY A 95 15.48 -17.99 10.09
N HIS A 96 16.41 -18.93 10.03
CA HIS A 96 17.32 -19.12 8.90
C HIS A 96 17.06 -20.46 8.22
N LEU A 97 16.92 -20.47 6.90
CA LEU A 97 16.51 -21.66 6.12
C LEU A 97 17.42 -22.87 6.34
N GLN A 98 18.73 -22.64 6.54
CA GLN A 98 19.74 -23.70 6.68
C GLN A 98 19.94 -24.18 8.13
N ASP A 99 19.29 -23.51 9.10
CA ASP A 99 19.33 -24.01 10.48
C ASP A 99 18.64 -25.36 10.57
N LYS A 100 19.12 -26.20 11.47
CA LYS A 100 18.49 -27.46 11.81
C LYS A 100 17.79 -27.37 13.15
N THR A 101 16.64 -28.01 13.24
CA THR A 101 15.92 -28.17 14.50
C THR A 101 15.55 -29.63 14.71
N THR A 102 15.36 -29.99 15.97
CA THR A 102 15.00 -31.34 16.37
C THR A 102 13.53 -31.41 16.72
N VAL A 103 12.84 -32.39 16.20
CA VAL A 103 11.42 -32.64 16.48
C VAL A 103 11.24 -33.04 17.94
N SER A 104 10.50 -32.23 18.68
CA SER A 104 10.19 -32.46 20.09
C SER A 104 8.95 -33.35 20.27
N LYS A 105 8.84 -33.96 21.44
CA LYS A 105 7.64 -34.71 21.85
C LYS A 105 6.39 -33.77 21.95
N SER A 106 6.59 -32.54 22.42
CA SER A 106 5.52 -31.54 22.55
C SER A 106 4.95 -31.12 21.21
N ALA A 107 5.77 -30.93 20.18
CA ALA A 107 5.30 -30.59 18.82
C ALA A 107 4.39 -31.68 18.23
N LEU A 108 4.58 -32.94 18.62
CA LEU A 108 3.78 -34.06 18.13
C LEU A 108 2.57 -34.41 19.02
N ALA A 109 2.46 -33.85 20.22
CA ALA A 109 1.48 -34.26 21.23
C ALA A 109 0.01 -34.16 20.79
N GLU A 110 -0.33 -33.17 19.93
CA GLU A 110 -1.70 -32.93 19.46
C GLU A 110 -2.01 -33.64 18.12
N MET A 111 -1.06 -34.38 17.55
CA MET A 111 -1.26 -35.04 16.26
C MET A 111 -2.16 -36.26 16.40
N LYS A 112 -3.31 -36.24 15.72
CA LYS A 112 -4.32 -37.30 15.73
C LYS A 112 -4.36 -38.03 14.39
N SER A 113 -4.84 -39.28 14.42
CA SER A 113 -5.10 -40.04 13.20
C SER A 113 -6.03 -39.25 12.25
N GLY A 114 -5.72 -39.24 10.98
CA GLY A 114 -6.48 -38.51 9.94
C GLY A 114 -6.02 -37.07 9.71
N TYR A 115 -5.10 -36.54 10.52
CA TYR A 115 -4.50 -35.24 10.25
C TYR A 115 -3.44 -35.35 9.17
N ALA A 116 -3.32 -34.31 8.32
CA ALA A 116 -2.20 -34.20 7.40
C ALA A 116 -0.89 -34.00 8.19
N THR A 117 0.05 -34.95 8.08
CA THR A 117 1.35 -34.90 8.75
C THR A 117 2.46 -35.27 7.78
N ALA A 118 3.66 -34.88 8.08
CA ALA A 118 4.88 -35.32 7.38
C ALA A 118 5.45 -36.62 7.99
N TYR A 119 4.71 -37.21 8.95
CA TYR A 119 5.13 -38.41 9.71
C TYR A 119 6.45 -38.19 10.46
N LEU A 120 6.61 -37.00 11.01
CA LEU A 120 7.78 -36.67 11.84
C LEU A 120 7.78 -37.52 13.12
N VAL A 121 8.97 -37.87 13.54
CA VAL A 121 9.17 -38.66 14.79
C VAL A 121 10.05 -37.89 15.76
N GLU A 122 9.84 -38.11 17.06
CA GLU A 122 10.65 -37.50 18.14
C GLU A 122 12.16 -37.72 17.94
N GLY A 123 12.93 -36.65 18.04
CA GLY A 123 14.37 -36.66 17.83
C GLY A 123 14.82 -36.65 16.36
N GLU A 124 13.90 -36.50 15.42
CA GLU A 124 14.23 -36.29 14.01
C GLU A 124 14.77 -34.89 13.79
N GLU A 125 15.81 -34.76 12.96
CA GLU A 125 16.44 -33.46 12.61
C GLU A 125 16.15 -33.10 11.17
N LEU A 126 15.63 -31.90 10.96
CA LEU A 126 15.35 -31.31 9.64
C LEU A 126 15.80 -29.84 9.59
N THR A 127 16.10 -29.38 8.40
CA THR A 127 16.31 -27.93 8.16
C THR A 127 14.99 -27.16 8.21
N ILE A 128 15.07 -25.88 8.51
CA ILE A 128 13.91 -24.99 8.49
C ILE A 128 13.30 -24.93 7.08
N GLU A 129 14.12 -25.00 6.04
CA GLU A 129 13.66 -25.06 4.65
C GLU A 129 12.81 -26.32 4.39
N GLU A 130 13.29 -27.50 4.76
CA GLU A 130 12.55 -28.75 4.63
C GLU A 130 11.21 -28.71 5.39
N LEU A 131 11.20 -28.15 6.59
CA LEU A 131 9.97 -27.99 7.38
C LEU A 131 9.00 -27.00 6.72
N LEU A 132 9.46 -25.89 6.14
CA LEU A 132 8.63 -24.94 5.40
C LEU A 132 8.07 -25.55 4.11
N GLU A 133 8.83 -26.36 3.41
CA GLU A 133 8.35 -27.12 2.24
C GLU A 133 7.23 -28.08 2.63
N LEU A 134 7.41 -28.87 3.67
CA LEU A 134 6.40 -29.78 4.22
C LEU A 134 5.13 -29.01 4.66
N LEU A 135 5.31 -27.87 5.30
CA LEU A 135 4.23 -26.99 5.75
C LEU A 135 3.37 -26.47 4.60
N LEU A 136 4.00 -25.91 3.59
CA LEU A 136 3.32 -25.18 2.52
C LEU A 136 2.85 -26.11 1.39
N ILE A 137 3.64 -27.12 1.05
CA ILE A 137 3.38 -28.04 -0.07
C ILE A 137 2.43 -29.15 0.34
N HIS A 138 2.78 -29.87 1.41
CA HIS A 138 1.98 -31.01 1.89
C HIS A 138 0.93 -30.63 2.91
N SER A 139 1.04 -29.43 3.51
CA SER A 139 0.13 -28.98 4.58
C SER A 139 0.29 -29.71 5.91
N ALA A 140 1.47 -30.24 6.19
CA ALA A 140 1.75 -31.02 7.40
C ALA A 140 1.50 -30.21 8.68
N ASN A 141 0.73 -30.77 9.63
CA ASN A 141 0.40 -30.10 10.89
C ASN A 141 1.52 -30.22 11.93
N ASP A 142 2.21 -31.36 11.96
CA ASP A 142 3.37 -31.61 12.82
C ASP A 142 4.49 -30.60 12.56
N THR A 143 4.78 -30.27 11.33
CA THR A 143 5.79 -29.26 10.97
C THR A 143 5.47 -27.87 11.47
N SER A 144 4.18 -27.48 11.52
CA SER A 144 3.74 -26.19 12.09
C SER A 144 4.21 -26.00 13.52
N ASN A 145 4.03 -27.04 14.34
CA ASN A 145 4.36 -26.98 15.76
C ASN A 145 5.89 -27.00 15.97
N VAL A 146 6.63 -27.79 15.17
CA VAL A 146 8.11 -27.80 15.21
C VAL A 146 8.68 -26.42 14.88
N LEU A 147 8.15 -25.76 13.83
CA LEU A 147 8.55 -24.41 13.45
C LEU A 147 8.18 -23.38 14.53
N ALA A 148 7.03 -23.54 15.16
CA ALA A 148 6.60 -22.67 16.26
C ALA A 148 7.54 -22.74 17.47
N GLU A 149 7.94 -23.95 17.86
CA GLU A 149 8.90 -24.14 18.96
C GLU A 149 10.29 -23.62 18.58
N TYR A 150 10.76 -23.83 17.35
CA TYR A 150 12.04 -23.30 16.89
C TYR A 150 12.06 -21.76 16.97
N ILE A 151 11.00 -21.07 16.57
CA ILE A 151 10.97 -19.61 16.52
C ILE A 151 10.74 -18.97 17.89
N SER A 152 9.87 -19.55 18.71
CA SER A 152 9.37 -18.91 19.94
C SER A 152 9.59 -19.71 21.22
N GLY A 153 10.24 -20.87 21.13
CA GLY A 153 10.49 -21.77 22.26
C GLY A 153 9.26 -22.57 22.70
N SER A 154 8.05 -22.16 22.32
CA SER A 154 6.82 -22.92 22.62
C SER A 154 5.71 -22.57 21.62
N ILE A 155 4.71 -23.48 21.51
CA ILE A 155 3.53 -23.28 20.65
C ILE A 155 2.70 -22.08 21.15
N PRO A 156 2.40 -21.89 22.46
CA PRO A 156 1.63 -20.73 22.94
C PRO A 156 2.33 -19.40 22.62
N GLU A 157 3.65 -19.30 22.80
CA GLU A 157 4.39 -18.07 22.49
C GLU A 157 4.37 -17.75 20.98
N PHE A 158 4.40 -18.78 20.13
CA PHE A 158 4.27 -18.58 18.71
C PHE A 158 2.84 -18.10 18.32
N VAL A 159 1.81 -18.63 18.96
CA VAL A 159 0.43 -18.17 18.78
C VAL A 159 0.28 -16.70 19.19
N ASN A 160 0.90 -16.29 20.32
CA ASN A 160 0.98 -14.88 20.70
C ASN A 160 1.67 -14.05 19.60
N LEU A 161 2.79 -14.54 19.07
CA LEU A 161 3.49 -13.88 17.96
C LEU A 161 2.61 -13.75 16.71
N MET A 162 1.82 -14.79 16.37
CA MET A 162 0.86 -14.73 15.26
C MET A 162 -0.18 -13.62 15.46
N ASN A 163 -0.80 -13.53 16.63
CA ASN A 163 -1.81 -12.52 16.90
C ASN A 163 -1.23 -11.10 16.98
N ASN A 164 -0.01 -10.93 17.47
CA ASN A 164 0.71 -9.66 17.42
C ASN A 164 0.96 -9.21 15.97
N LYS A 165 1.37 -10.14 15.09
CA LYS A 165 1.54 -9.86 13.65
C LYS A 165 0.22 -9.49 12.97
N LEU A 166 -0.89 -10.12 13.34
CA LEU A 166 -2.22 -9.76 12.84
C LEU A 166 -2.59 -8.33 13.20
N GLN A 167 -2.32 -7.89 14.44
CA GLN A 167 -2.53 -6.52 14.87
C GLN A 167 -1.63 -5.52 14.11
N GLU A 168 -0.33 -5.86 13.94
CA GLU A 168 0.62 -5.05 13.16
C GLU A 168 0.13 -4.86 11.71
N LEU A 169 -0.45 -5.88 11.11
CA LEU A 169 -0.99 -5.85 9.75
C LEU A 169 -2.38 -5.16 9.64
N GLY A 170 -3.03 -4.85 10.77
CA GLY A 170 -4.38 -4.29 10.80
C GLY A 170 -5.50 -5.31 10.58
N CYS A 171 -5.23 -6.61 10.80
CA CYS A 171 -6.20 -7.70 10.65
C CYS A 171 -7.09 -7.80 11.89
N ASN A 172 -8.05 -6.90 12.03
CA ASN A 172 -8.86 -6.74 13.24
C ASN A 172 -9.99 -7.78 13.40
N ASN A 173 -10.30 -8.53 12.35
CA ASN A 173 -11.35 -9.56 12.33
C ASN A 173 -10.77 -10.98 12.31
N THR A 174 -9.50 -11.11 12.69
CA THR A 174 -8.77 -12.38 12.68
C THR A 174 -8.19 -12.67 14.06
N HIS A 175 -8.38 -13.90 14.54
CA HIS A 175 -7.76 -14.40 15.75
C HIS A 175 -7.36 -15.87 15.57
N PHE A 176 -6.12 -16.20 15.88
CA PHE A 176 -5.59 -17.54 15.76
C PHE A 176 -5.27 -18.13 17.14
N VAL A 177 -5.60 -19.40 17.34
CA VAL A 177 -5.30 -20.17 18.57
C VAL A 177 -4.45 -21.41 18.31
N THR A 178 -4.22 -21.73 17.01
CA THR A 178 -3.34 -22.83 16.61
C THR A 178 -2.37 -22.38 15.53
N THR A 179 -1.23 -23.03 15.42
CA THR A 179 -0.20 -22.76 14.41
C THR A 179 -0.56 -23.30 13.03
N ASN A 180 -1.47 -24.26 12.96
CA ASN A 180 -1.75 -25.12 11.80
C ASN A 180 -3.17 -24.95 11.23
N GLY A 181 -4.08 -24.28 11.97
CA GLY A 181 -5.48 -24.09 11.56
C GLY A 181 -6.39 -25.29 11.84
N LEU A 182 -6.03 -26.16 12.76
CA LEU A 182 -6.99 -27.11 13.32
C LEU A 182 -8.15 -26.33 13.96
N HIS A 183 -9.34 -26.91 13.84
CA HIS A 183 -10.57 -26.20 14.20
C HIS A 183 -10.64 -25.89 15.71
N ASP A 184 -10.98 -24.65 16.00
CA ASP A 184 -11.41 -24.10 17.27
C ASP A 184 -12.35 -22.93 16.97
N ASP A 185 -13.39 -22.72 17.78
CA ASP A 185 -14.38 -21.65 17.55
C ASP A 185 -13.77 -20.25 17.66
N ASN A 186 -12.65 -20.12 18.38
CA ASN A 186 -11.89 -18.89 18.53
C ASN A 186 -10.79 -18.74 17.46
N HIS A 187 -10.63 -19.71 16.54
CA HIS A 187 -9.67 -19.67 15.44
C HIS A 187 -10.38 -19.25 14.15
N TYR A 188 -10.49 -17.96 13.90
CA TYR A 188 -11.29 -17.40 12.83
C TYR A 188 -10.57 -16.26 12.07
N THR A 189 -11.14 -15.92 10.93
CA THR A 189 -10.72 -14.80 10.07
C THR A 189 -11.90 -14.32 9.23
N ASN A 190 -11.67 -13.30 8.40
CA ASN A 190 -12.48 -12.98 7.23
C ASN A 190 -11.59 -12.91 5.97
N LEU A 191 -12.17 -12.76 4.79
CA LEU A 191 -11.39 -12.81 3.56
C LEU A 191 -10.61 -11.52 3.30
N LYS A 192 -11.06 -10.38 3.83
CA LYS A 192 -10.32 -9.12 3.73
C LYS A 192 -9.01 -9.18 4.53
N ASP A 193 -9.05 -9.68 5.75
CA ASP A 193 -7.85 -9.88 6.56
C ASP A 193 -6.91 -10.93 5.92
N MET A 194 -7.48 -12.04 5.41
CA MET A 194 -6.69 -13.04 4.68
C MET A 194 -6.04 -12.46 3.42
N ALA A 195 -6.70 -11.50 2.74
CA ALA A 195 -6.11 -10.80 1.61
C ALA A 195 -4.90 -9.94 2.02
N ILE A 196 -4.98 -9.27 3.17
CA ILE A 196 -3.85 -8.51 3.74
C ILE A 196 -2.69 -9.46 4.05
N ILE A 197 -2.96 -10.58 4.74
CA ILE A 197 -1.96 -11.60 5.07
C ILE A 197 -1.32 -12.16 3.81
N ALA A 198 -2.12 -12.57 2.82
CA ALA A 198 -1.63 -13.14 1.57
C ALA A 198 -0.73 -12.16 0.80
N ARG A 199 -1.17 -10.89 0.65
CA ARG A 199 -0.36 -9.83 0.03
C ARG A 199 0.95 -9.60 0.75
N TYR A 200 0.93 -9.61 2.07
CA TYR A 200 2.14 -9.47 2.87
C TYR A 200 3.13 -10.60 2.58
N CYS A 201 2.66 -11.85 2.60
CA CYS A 201 3.49 -13.03 2.31
C CYS A 201 4.04 -13.03 0.88
N MET A 202 3.25 -12.55 -0.09
CA MET A 202 3.68 -12.46 -1.49
C MET A 202 4.82 -11.47 -1.73
N LYS A 203 5.20 -10.63 -0.77
CA LYS A 203 6.41 -9.79 -0.86
C LYS A 203 7.69 -10.60 -0.63
N ASN A 204 7.64 -11.68 0.14
CA ASN A 204 8.79 -12.52 0.46
C ASN A 204 9.13 -13.47 -0.71
N ALA A 205 10.38 -13.47 -1.16
CA ALA A 205 10.84 -14.26 -2.30
C ALA A 205 10.82 -15.77 -2.02
N ASP A 206 11.26 -16.19 -0.83
CA ASP A 206 11.29 -17.60 -0.43
C ASP A 206 9.89 -18.17 -0.26
N PHE A 207 8.96 -17.37 0.30
CA PHE A 207 7.56 -17.76 0.35
C PHE A 207 7.01 -18.06 -1.06
N ARG A 208 7.24 -17.16 -2.03
CA ARG A 208 6.80 -17.37 -3.43
C ARG A 208 7.47 -18.58 -4.06
N ARG A 209 8.76 -18.78 -3.81
CA ARG A 209 9.53 -19.94 -4.31
C ARG A 209 8.93 -21.25 -3.82
N ILE A 210 8.67 -21.37 -2.52
CA ILE A 210 8.20 -22.61 -1.92
C ILE A 210 6.76 -22.93 -2.36
N ILE A 211 5.82 -21.97 -2.33
CA ILE A 211 4.44 -22.23 -2.73
C ILE A 211 4.29 -22.62 -4.21
N ALA A 212 5.26 -22.28 -5.05
CA ALA A 212 5.29 -22.59 -6.48
C ALA A 212 5.78 -24.01 -6.78
N MET A 213 6.39 -24.70 -5.82
CA MET A 213 6.93 -26.04 -6.02
C MET A 213 5.82 -27.09 -6.21
N PRO A 214 5.84 -27.91 -7.26
CA PRO A 214 4.82 -28.94 -7.49
C PRO A 214 4.91 -30.11 -6.49
N SER A 215 6.08 -30.30 -5.89
CA SER A 215 6.37 -31.35 -4.90
C SER A 215 7.57 -30.94 -4.07
N CYS A 216 7.75 -31.55 -2.90
CA CYS A 216 8.98 -31.48 -2.11
C CYS A 216 9.54 -32.90 -1.86
N HIS A 217 10.84 -32.99 -1.83
CA HIS A 217 11.59 -34.23 -1.60
C HIS A 217 12.48 -34.06 -0.36
N ILE A 218 12.07 -34.68 0.73
CA ILE A 218 12.84 -34.73 1.98
C ILE A 218 13.76 -35.91 1.93
N ARG A 219 15.04 -35.64 2.01
CA ARG A 219 16.09 -36.70 2.04
C ARG A 219 15.98 -37.52 3.32
N SER A 220 16.68 -38.69 3.35
CA SER A 220 16.79 -39.47 4.57
C SER A 220 17.37 -38.63 5.71
N THR A 221 16.69 -38.63 6.85
CA THR A 221 17.11 -37.98 8.08
C THR A 221 17.81 -38.96 9.02
N ASN A 222 18.18 -38.52 10.22
CA ASN A 222 18.70 -39.37 11.26
C ASN A 222 17.69 -40.41 11.80
N LYS A 223 16.39 -40.28 11.46
CA LYS A 223 15.31 -41.14 11.98
C LYS A 223 14.44 -41.77 10.91
N SER A 224 14.34 -41.17 9.72
CA SER A 224 13.37 -41.55 8.69
C SER A 224 14.03 -41.64 7.31
N GLY A 225 13.52 -42.53 6.45
CA GLY A 225 13.91 -42.61 5.04
C GLY A 225 13.40 -41.42 4.23
N GLU A 226 13.71 -41.44 2.93
CA GLU A 226 13.25 -40.38 2.00
C GLU A 226 11.72 -40.30 1.92
N ARG A 227 11.20 -39.08 1.77
CA ARG A 227 9.78 -38.81 1.65
C ARG A 227 9.51 -37.83 0.50
N LEU A 228 8.60 -38.19 -0.37
CA LEU A 228 8.17 -37.34 -1.49
C LEU A 228 6.72 -36.93 -1.28
N PHE A 229 6.46 -35.63 -1.27
CA PHE A 229 5.12 -35.08 -1.12
C PHE A 229 4.74 -34.20 -2.30
N ARG A 230 3.50 -34.31 -2.76
CA ARG A 230 2.94 -33.53 -3.84
C ARG A 230 2.22 -32.29 -3.27
N ASN A 231 2.29 -31.20 -4.01
CA ASN A 231 1.56 -29.98 -3.63
C ASN A 231 0.04 -30.23 -3.62
N THR A 232 -0.60 -29.77 -2.54
CA THR A 232 -2.06 -29.87 -2.37
C THR A 232 -2.83 -28.90 -3.25
N ASN A 233 -2.18 -27.86 -3.79
CA ASN A 233 -2.81 -26.91 -4.71
C ASN A 233 -2.81 -27.44 -6.16
N SER A 234 -3.93 -27.96 -6.59
CA SER A 234 -4.07 -28.54 -7.93
C SER A 234 -3.99 -27.54 -9.08
N LEU A 235 -4.10 -26.22 -8.81
CA LEU A 235 -4.00 -25.19 -9.86
C LEU A 235 -2.60 -25.09 -10.47
N ILE A 236 -1.54 -25.48 -9.74
CA ILE A 236 -0.16 -25.45 -10.25
C ILE A 236 0.31 -26.76 -10.90
N LEU A 237 -0.49 -27.82 -10.83
CA LEU A 237 -0.08 -29.13 -11.29
C LEU A 237 -0.54 -29.37 -12.74
N PRO A 238 0.36 -29.44 -13.73
CA PRO A 238 -0.02 -29.60 -15.15
C PRO A 238 -0.84 -30.88 -15.44
N THR A 239 -0.69 -31.89 -14.60
CA THR A 239 -1.44 -33.17 -14.71
C THR A 239 -2.83 -33.12 -14.09
N SER A 240 -3.21 -32.01 -13.44
CA SER A 240 -4.52 -31.84 -12.81
C SER A 240 -5.54 -31.30 -13.80
N ILE A 241 -6.78 -31.77 -13.68
CA ILE A 241 -7.93 -31.19 -14.40
C ILE A 241 -8.23 -29.74 -13.97
N TYR A 242 -7.67 -29.31 -12.83
CA TYR A 242 -7.78 -27.96 -12.29
C TYR A 242 -6.61 -27.06 -12.67
N TYR A 243 -5.63 -27.56 -13.42
CA TYR A 243 -4.48 -26.75 -13.80
C TYR A 243 -4.91 -25.40 -14.39
N TYR A 244 -4.23 -24.33 -13.94
CA TYR A 244 -4.47 -22.98 -14.44
C TYR A 244 -3.14 -22.34 -14.87
N PRO A 245 -2.94 -22.10 -16.18
CA PRO A 245 -1.72 -21.46 -16.69
C PRO A 245 -1.52 -20.08 -16.04
N GLY A 246 -0.32 -19.86 -15.49
CA GLY A 246 0.00 -18.63 -14.77
C GLY A 246 -0.24 -18.67 -13.27
N CYS A 247 -0.83 -19.75 -12.72
CA CYS A 247 -0.88 -19.94 -11.27
C CYS A 247 0.54 -20.11 -10.72
N ILE A 248 0.91 -19.29 -9.74
CA ILE A 248 2.24 -19.23 -9.13
C ILE A 248 2.28 -19.84 -7.74
N GLY A 249 1.20 -20.47 -7.30
CA GLY A 249 1.16 -21.18 -6.03
C GLY A 249 -0.01 -20.80 -5.14
N GLY A 250 0.07 -21.24 -3.89
CA GLY A 250 -0.95 -20.95 -2.89
C GLY A 250 -1.02 -21.99 -1.78
N LYS A 251 -2.04 -21.89 -0.93
CA LYS A 251 -2.27 -22.78 0.19
C LYS A 251 -3.71 -23.24 0.29
N THR A 252 -3.92 -24.54 0.36
CA THR A 252 -5.22 -25.18 0.59
C THR A 252 -5.51 -25.33 2.08
N GLY A 253 -6.79 -25.38 2.43
CA GLY A 253 -7.28 -25.73 3.75
C GLY A 253 -8.51 -26.63 3.69
N PHE A 254 -8.70 -27.43 4.73
CA PHE A 254 -9.92 -28.19 4.93
C PHE A 254 -10.10 -28.57 6.42
N THR A 255 -11.26 -28.30 6.96
CA THR A 255 -11.85 -28.94 8.13
C THR A 255 -13.35 -29.15 7.84
N SER A 256 -14.02 -29.97 8.64
CA SER A 256 -15.48 -30.18 8.43
C SER A 256 -16.25 -28.86 8.57
N GLN A 257 -15.85 -27.99 9.47
CA GLN A 257 -16.48 -26.68 9.72
C GLN A 257 -16.10 -25.62 8.68
N ALA A 258 -14.83 -25.56 8.27
CA ALA A 258 -14.34 -24.61 7.27
C ALA A 258 -14.74 -25.01 5.84
N LYS A 259 -15.08 -26.27 5.61
CA LYS A 259 -15.17 -26.88 4.27
C LYS A 259 -13.82 -26.73 3.52
N ASN A 260 -13.81 -26.65 2.19
CA ASN A 260 -12.58 -26.43 1.45
C ASN A 260 -12.26 -24.94 1.37
N CYS A 261 -11.01 -24.60 1.66
CA CYS A 261 -10.43 -23.27 1.56
C CYS A 261 -9.25 -23.27 0.59
N LEU A 262 -9.05 -22.15 -0.10
CA LEU A 262 -7.89 -21.93 -0.96
C LEU A 262 -7.51 -20.45 -0.96
N VAL A 263 -6.25 -20.17 -0.71
CA VAL A 263 -5.58 -18.92 -1.03
C VAL A 263 -4.63 -19.22 -2.17
N SER A 264 -4.79 -18.57 -3.31
CA SER A 264 -3.94 -18.82 -4.49
C SER A 264 -3.55 -17.52 -5.17
N ALA A 265 -2.43 -17.53 -5.90
CA ALA A 265 -1.96 -16.40 -6.68
C ALA A 265 -1.70 -16.82 -8.12
N CYS A 266 -1.95 -15.89 -9.03
CA CYS A 266 -1.74 -16.06 -10.45
C CYS A 266 -1.06 -14.82 -11.04
N ASN A 267 -0.17 -15.01 -12.02
CA ASN A 267 0.48 -13.93 -12.75
C ASN A 267 0.35 -14.14 -14.25
N LYS A 268 -0.33 -13.23 -14.92
CA LYS A 268 -0.51 -13.23 -16.37
C LYS A 268 -0.60 -11.79 -16.86
N ASN A 269 0.01 -11.48 -18.00
CA ASN A 269 -0.03 -10.15 -18.63
C ASN A 269 0.39 -9.00 -17.69
N ASN A 270 1.43 -9.20 -16.91
CA ASN A 270 1.93 -8.27 -15.89
C ASN A 270 0.94 -7.92 -14.76
N MET A 271 -0.19 -8.62 -14.67
CA MET A 271 -1.16 -8.46 -13.60
C MET A 271 -1.09 -9.67 -12.67
N GLN A 272 -0.68 -9.43 -11.42
CA GLN A 272 -0.61 -10.46 -10.39
C GLN A 272 -1.84 -10.41 -9.51
N LEU A 273 -2.61 -11.49 -9.54
CA LEU A 273 -3.87 -11.62 -8.80
C LEU A 273 -3.73 -12.57 -7.63
N ILE A 274 -4.49 -12.29 -6.57
CA ILE A 274 -4.72 -13.21 -5.45
C ILE A 274 -6.22 -13.51 -5.41
N ALA A 275 -6.57 -14.80 -5.42
CA ALA A 275 -7.92 -15.29 -5.20
C ALA A 275 -7.98 -16.07 -3.88
N ILE A 276 -8.95 -15.73 -3.05
CA ILE A 276 -9.23 -16.41 -1.78
C ILE A 276 -10.66 -16.92 -1.84
N VAL A 277 -10.83 -18.22 -1.57
CA VAL A 277 -12.10 -18.93 -1.69
C VAL A 277 -12.27 -19.79 -0.44
N PHE A 278 -13.31 -19.50 0.34
CA PHE A 278 -13.61 -20.21 1.60
C PHE A 278 -15.03 -20.79 1.59
N GLY A 279 -15.20 -21.84 2.39
CA GLY A 279 -16.51 -22.50 2.48
C GLY A 279 -16.88 -23.26 1.20
N ALA A 280 -15.91 -23.69 0.41
CA ALA A 280 -16.17 -24.36 -0.86
C ALA A 280 -16.61 -25.82 -0.68
N SER A 281 -17.72 -26.17 -1.31
CA SER A 281 -18.24 -27.55 -1.38
C SER A 281 -17.83 -28.19 -2.72
N LYS A 282 -18.69 -28.99 -3.31
CA LYS A 282 -18.59 -29.49 -4.67
C LYS A 282 -19.55 -28.73 -5.57
N THR A 283 -19.20 -28.63 -6.84
CA THR A 283 -20.09 -28.14 -7.88
C THR A 283 -21.17 -29.18 -8.21
N GLU A 284 -22.13 -28.84 -9.04
CA GLU A 284 -23.20 -29.74 -9.50
C GLU A 284 -22.64 -31.00 -10.22
N ASP A 285 -21.53 -30.84 -10.95
CA ASP A 285 -20.80 -31.92 -11.63
C ASP A 285 -19.70 -32.57 -10.74
N HIS A 286 -19.86 -32.47 -9.41
CA HIS A 286 -19.00 -33.06 -8.38
C HIS A 286 -17.54 -32.63 -8.40
N LYS A 287 -17.16 -31.55 -9.10
CA LYS A 287 -15.83 -30.96 -9.04
C LYS A 287 -15.60 -30.18 -7.74
N SER A 288 -14.34 -29.99 -7.38
CA SER A 288 -13.98 -29.19 -6.21
C SER A 288 -14.20 -27.70 -6.47
N ALA A 289 -15.21 -27.12 -5.83
CA ALA A 289 -15.62 -25.73 -6.05
C ALA A 289 -14.47 -24.73 -5.79
N ARG A 290 -13.59 -24.94 -4.79
CA ARG A 290 -12.47 -24.04 -4.52
C ARG A 290 -11.57 -23.78 -5.75
N TYR A 291 -11.37 -24.79 -6.60
CA TYR A 291 -10.58 -24.62 -7.83
C TYR A 291 -11.40 -24.04 -8.98
N VAL A 292 -12.66 -24.45 -9.11
CA VAL A 292 -13.57 -23.92 -10.13
C VAL A 292 -13.76 -22.42 -9.92
N ASP A 293 -14.10 -22.02 -8.70
CA ASP A 293 -14.32 -20.61 -8.36
C ASP A 293 -13.04 -19.77 -8.50
N SER A 294 -11.88 -20.30 -8.07
CA SER A 294 -10.61 -19.59 -8.28
C SER A 294 -10.31 -19.33 -9.76
N LYS A 295 -10.58 -20.31 -10.64
CA LYS A 295 -10.43 -20.15 -12.10
C LYS A 295 -11.42 -19.13 -12.63
N THR A 296 -12.69 -19.20 -12.23
CA THR A 296 -13.73 -18.23 -12.61
C THR A 296 -13.33 -16.80 -12.22
N LEU A 297 -12.81 -16.61 -11.01
CA LEU A 297 -12.31 -15.30 -10.55
C LEU A 297 -11.14 -14.81 -11.39
N TYR A 298 -10.15 -15.66 -11.71
CA TYR A 298 -9.02 -15.28 -12.54
C TYR A 298 -9.46 -14.95 -13.97
N ASP A 299 -10.29 -15.79 -14.58
CA ASP A 299 -10.80 -15.56 -15.93
C ASP A 299 -11.61 -14.26 -16.00
N TYR A 300 -12.44 -13.98 -14.99
CA TYR A 300 -13.16 -12.71 -14.86
C TYR A 300 -12.18 -11.51 -14.86
N ALA A 301 -11.15 -11.54 -13.99
CA ALA A 301 -10.24 -10.41 -13.91
C ALA A 301 -9.45 -10.21 -15.21
N TYR A 302 -8.85 -11.28 -15.76
CA TYR A 302 -8.05 -11.18 -16.99
C TYR A 302 -8.87 -10.83 -18.23
N SER A 303 -10.17 -11.12 -18.23
CA SER A 303 -11.07 -10.72 -19.33
C SER A 303 -11.58 -9.29 -19.20
N ASN A 304 -11.76 -8.78 -17.97
CA ASN A 304 -12.41 -7.50 -17.74
C ASN A 304 -11.47 -6.37 -17.34
N TYR A 305 -10.26 -6.67 -16.89
CA TYR A 305 -9.32 -5.69 -16.38
C TYR A 305 -7.97 -5.78 -17.07
N SER A 306 -7.30 -4.64 -17.17
CA SER A 306 -5.91 -4.55 -17.63
C SER A 306 -5.12 -3.58 -16.78
N PHE A 307 -3.82 -3.86 -16.71
CA PHE A 307 -2.84 -2.94 -16.14
C PHE A 307 -2.49 -1.90 -17.21
N ARG A 308 -2.80 -0.63 -16.95
CA ARG A 308 -2.57 0.47 -17.89
C ARG A 308 -1.60 1.48 -17.31
N GLU A 309 -0.64 1.90 -18.14
CA GLU A 309 0.25 3.02 -17.85
C GLU A 309 -0.44 4.32 -18.30
N PHE A 310 -0.68 5.24 -17.37
CA PHE A 310 -1.30 6.56 -17.61
C PHE A 310 -0.27 7.66 -17.80
N ALA A 311 0.89 7.54 -17.19
CA ALA A 311 2.03 8.42 -17.40
C ALA A 311 3.34 7.68 -17.06
N LYS A 312 4.41 8.01 -17.76
CA LYS A 312 5.75 7.43 -17.55
C LYS A 312 6.52 8.25 -16.51
N ALA A 313 7.49 7.61 -15.87
CA ALA A 313 8.50 8.34 -15.10
C ALA A 313 9.22 9.33 -16.03
N TYR A 314 9.48 10.51 -15.52
CA TYR A 314 10.11 11.65 -16.21
C TYR A 314 9.30 12.30 -17.34
N ASP A 315 8.03 11.92 -17.55
CA ASP A 315 7.12 12.68 -18.43
C ASP A 315 6.96 14.11 -17.91
N VAL A 316 7.03 15.07 -18.85
CA VAL A 316 6.75 16.48 -18.54
C VAL A 316 5.24 16.69 -18.47
N VAL A 317 4.74 17.08 -17.31
CA VAL A 317 3.30 17.30 -17.10
C VAL A 317 2.89 18.76 -17.16
N LYS A 318 3.85 19.67 -16.91
CA LYS A 318 3.62 21.12 -16.96
C LYS A 318 4.94 21.87 -17.04
N THR A 319 4.95 23.02 -17.71
CA THR A 319 6.04 24.02 -17.64
C THR A 319 5.57 25.23 -16.85
N ILE A 320 6.40 25.75 -15.97
CA ILE A 320 6.12 26.91 -15.11
C ILE A 320 7.27 27.92 -15.17
N GLU A 321 6.99 29.17 -14.83
CA GLU A 321 8.03 30.17 -14.52
C GLU A 321 8.33 30.20 -13.02
N VAL A 322 9.62 30.04 -12.66
CA VAL A 322 10.09 30.07 -11.28
C VAL A 322 10.44 31.51 -10.88
N LYS A 323 9.90 31.99 -9.77
CA LYS A 323 10.18 33.32 -9.23
C LYS A 323 11.67 33.50 -8.94
N ASN A 324 12.20 34.69 -9.20
CA ASN A 324 13.59 35.08 -8.97
C ASN A 324 14.63 34.23 -9.77
N GLY A 325 14.19 33.51 -10.79
CA GLY A 325 15.08 32.78 -11.70
C GLY A 325 15.65 33.71 -12.79
N THR A 326 16.87 33.39 -13.29
CA THR A 326 17.44 34.07 -14.44
C THR A 326 16.61 33.84 -15.70
N ASN A 327 16.67 34.74 -16.68
CA ASN A 327 15.87 34.60 -17.92
C ASN A 327 16.16 33.28 -18.66
N ASP A 328 17.37 32.76 -18.55
CA ASP A 328 17.80 31.53 -19.24
C ASP A 328 17.32 30.25 -18.52
N THR A 329 17.06 30.32 -17.20
CA THR A 329 16.76 29.12 -16.38
C THR A 329 15.39 29.14 -15.70
N LYS A 330 14.66 30.27 -15.70
CA LYS A 330 13.39 30.41 -14.97
C LYS A 330 12.22 29.56 -15.53
N SER A 331 12.28 29.21 -16.81
CA SER A 331 11.28 28.32 -17.44
C SER A 331 11.59 26.88 -17.07
N LEU A 332 10.81 26.30 -16.18
CA LEU A 332 11.05 24.99 -15.58
C LEU A 332 9.99 23.97 -16.00
N ASP A 333 10.43 22.86 -16.59
CA ASP A 333 9.60 21.70 -16.81
C ASP A 333 9.47 20.88 -15.54
N LEU A 334 8.23 20.55 -15.20
CA LEU A 334 7.89 19.69 -14.07
C LEU A 334 7.78 18.26 -14.58
N LYS A 335 8.67 17.37 -14.12
CA LYS A 335 8.70 15.96 -14.50
C LYS A 335 8.16 15.08 -13.40
N LEU A 336 7.48 13.99 -13.75
CA LEU A 336 7.09 12.96 -12.80
C LEU A 336 8.34 12.23 -12.29
N GLU A 337 8.46 12.06 -10.98
CA GLU A 337 9.50 11.20 -10.40
C GLU A 337 9.23 9.72 -10.71
N ASN A 338 7.97 9.30 -10.63
CA ASN A 338 7.52 7.93 -10.88
C ASN A 338 6.38 7.91 -11.88
N GLY A 339 6.30 6.83 -12.67
CA GLY A 339 5.17 6.60 -13.57
C GLY A 339 3.86 6.32 -12.81
N ILE A 340 2.74 6.59 -13.44
CA ILE A 340 1.40 6.32 -12.92
C ILE A 340 0.82 5.12 -13.66
N ASN A 341 0.56 4.07 -12.90
CA ASN A 341 0.00 2.82 -13.38
C ASN A 341 -1.22 2.45 -12.55
N ALA A 342 -2.30 2.01 -13.18
CA ALA A 342 -3.51 1.57 -12.50
C ALA A 342 -4.13 0.34 -13.17
N ILE A 343 -4.89 -0.43 -12.38
CA ILE A 343 -5.77 -1.46 -12.90
C ILE A 343 -7.13 -0.83 -13.22
N VAL A 344 -7.52 -0.92 -14.46
CA VAL A 344 -8.80 -0.37 -14.94
C VAL A 344 -9.57 -1.43 -15.74
N LYS A 345 -10.88 -1.26 -15.84
CA LYS A 345 -11.68 -2.07 -16.78
C LYS A 345 -11.20 -1.85 -18.22
N ASN A 346 -11.34 -2.87 -19.05
CA ASN A 346 -10.88 -2.82 -20.44
C ASN A 346 -11.61 -1.76 -21.30
N ASP A 347 -12.84 -1.43 -20.94
CA ASP A 347 -13.67 -0.38 -21.56
C ASP A 347 -13.40 1.03 -21.02
N PHE A 348 -12.47 1.18 -20.07
CA PHE A 348 -12.10 2.47 -19.52
C PHE A 348 -11.52 3.40 -20.59
N SER A 349 -12.20 4.53 -20.85
CA SER A 349 -11.86 5.47 -21.93
C SER A 349 -11.69 6.93 -21.48
N GLU A 350 -11.71 7.20 -20.15
CA GLU A 350 -11.55 8.56 -19.64
C GLU A 350 -10.15 9.11 -19.94
N ASN A 351 -10.11 10.39 -20.36
CA ASN A 351 -8.87 11.13 -20.48
C ASN A 351 -8.49 11.70 -19.11
N ILE A 352 -7.46 11.18 -18.50
CA ILE A 352 -7.03 11.56 -17.16
C ILE A 352 -6.02 12.70 -17.24
N VAL A 353 -6.40 13.86 -16.69
CA VAL A 353 -5.54 15.04 -16.54
C VAL A 353 -5.16 15.17 -15.06
N PRO A 354 -3.87 15.26 -14.72
CA PRO A 354 -3.46 15.38 -13.33
C PRO A 354 -3.78 16.76 -12.75
N GLU A 355 -4.16 16.79 -11.48
CA GLU A 355 -4.11 17.99 -10.66
C GLU A 355 -2.66 18.25 -10.24
N ILE A 356 -2.17 19.48 -10.42
CA ILE A 356 -0.80 19.87 -10.09
C ILE A 356 -0.81 20.71 -8.81
N VAL A 357 -0.22 20.18 -7.76
CA VAL A 357 -0.06 20.84 -6.46
C VAL A 357 1.41 21.20 -6.29
N LEU A 358 1.74 22.48 -6.32
CA LEU A 358 3.11 22.99 -6.15
C LEU A 358 3.39 23.31 -4.68
N ASN A 359 4.68 23.27 -4.30
CA ASN A 359 5.11 23.73 -2.98
C ASN A 359 4.89 25.24 -2.83
N ASP A 360 4.46 25.71 -1.65
CA ASP A 360 4.02 27.10 -1.38
C ASP A 360 5.06 28.20 -1.67
N LYS A 361 6.34 27.86 -1.66
CA LYS A 361 7.45 28.84 -1.81
C LYS A 361 8.42 28.47 -2.91
N LEU A 362 7.88 28.17 -4.12
CA LEU A 362 8.74 27.83 -5.23
C LEU A 362 9.44 29.08 -5.78
N SER A 363 10.74 29.20 -5.53
CA SER A 363 11.58 30.31 -6.01
C SER A 363 13.02 29.84 -6.20
N ALA A 364 13.76 30.51 -7.10
CA ALA A 364 15.18 30.25 -7.30
C ALA A 364 16.02 30.61 -6.05
N PRO A 365 17.12 29.88 -5.79
CA PRO A 365 17.65 28.83 -6.63
C PRO A 365 16.97 27.49 -6.40
N LEU A 366 16.89 26.65 -7.45
CA LEU A 366 16.39 25.28 -7.38
C LEU A 366 17.42 24.33 -8.01
N SER A 367 17.62 23.19 -7.38
CA SER A 367 18.48 22.14 -7.96
C SER A 367 17.69 21.20 -8.86
N GLN A 368 18.32 20.71 -9.90
CA GLN A 368 17.80 19.62 -10.73
C GLN A 368 17.39 18.42 -9.85
N ASN A 369 16.28 17.77 -10.17
CA ASN A 369 15.67 16.65 -9.45
C ASN A 369 15.15 17.00 -8.03
N SER A 370 15.19 18.26 -7.60
CA SER A 370 14.53 18.65 -6.34
C SER A 370 13.02 18.52 -6.48
N ILE A 371 12.36 18.08 -5.39
CA ILE A 371 10.90 17.94 -5.35
C ILE A 371 10.26 19.32 -5.26
N VAL A 372 9.45 19.68 -6.25
CA VAL A 372 8.81 20.99 -6.39
C VAL A 372 7.28 20.95 -6.23
N GLY A 373 6.71 19.76 -6.08
CA GLY A 373 5.28 19.56 -5.91
C GLY A 373 4.86 18.12 -6.08
N LYS A 374 3.58 17.91 -6.38
CA LYS A 374 2.97 16.61 -6.68
C LYS A 374 2.01 16.72 -7.85
N ALA A 375 1.95 15.67 -8.66
CA ALA A 375 0.88 15.44 -9.62
C ALA A 375 -0.07 14.39 -9.04
N ILE A 376 -1.36 14.69 -9.02
CA ILE A 376 -2.42 13.84 -8.49
C ILE A 376 -3.33 13.43 -9.64
N TYR A 377 -3.47 12.11 -9.83
CA TYR A 377 -4.32 11.51 -10.85
C TYR A 377 -5.50 10.80 -10.18
N THR A 378 -6.71 11.15 -10.53
CA THR A 378 -7.91 10.42 -10.09
C THR A 378 -8.35 9.48 -11.22
N ILE A 379 -8.25 8.17 -10.97
CA ILE A 379 -8.55 7.11 -11.95
C ILE A 379 -9.58 6.18 -11.32
N ASN A 380 -10.78 6.07 -11.90
CA ASN A 380 -11.91 5.33 -11.31
C ASN A 380 -12.21 5.70 -9.85
N GLY A 381 -12.09 6.96 -9.48
CA GLY A 381 -12.31 7.44 -8.11
C GLY A 381 -11.17 7.14 -7.13
N GLU A 382 -10.12 6.44 -7.54
CA GLU A 382 -8.92 6.19 -6.76
C GLU A 382 -7.85 7.24 -7.03
N ILE A 383 -7.11 7.63 -5.99
CA ILE A 383 -6.08 8.67 -6.06
C ILE A 383 -4.71 8.03 -6.22
N TYR A 384 -4.03 8.37 -7.30
CA TYR A 384 -2.63 8.03 -7.56
C TYR A 384 -1.81 9.31 -7.57
N SER A 385 -0.58 9.29 -7.08
CA SER A 385 0.26 10.48 -7.09
C SER A 385 1.72 10.17 -7.35
N SER A 386 2.40 11.13 -7.97
CA SER A 386 3.85 11.14 -8.11
C SER A 386 4.39 12.49 -7.68
N ASN A 387 5.59 12.54 -7.09
CA ASN A 387 6.28 13.80 -6.90
C ASN A 387 6.60 14.42 -8.25
N LEU A 388 6.61 15.76 -8.26
CA LEU A 388 7.11 16.56 -9.37
C LEU A 388 8.54 16.98 -9.07
N ILE A 389 9.45 16.72 -9.98
CA ILE A 389 10.87 17.09 -9.87
C ILE A 389 11.25 18.13 -10.91
N ALA A 390 12.20 18.98 -10.55
CA ALA A 390 12.77 20.01 -11.41
C ALA A 390 13.59 19.36 -12.56
N SER A 391 13.33 19.74 -13.81
CA SER A 391 14.05 19.20 -14.98
C SER A 391 15.50 19.63 -15.08
N HIS A 392 15.84 20.79 -14.53
CA HIS A 392 17.18 21.40 -14.53
C HIS A 392 17.37 22.33 -13.33
N ASN A 393 18.57 22.85 -13.16
CA ASN A 393 18.87 23.85 -12.14
C ASN A 393 18.24 25.19 -12.54
N VAL A 394 17.59 25.87 -11.60
CA VAL A 394 17.13 27.25 -11.78
C VAL A 394 18.03 28.17 -10.97
N GLU A 395 18.79 29.01 -11.66
CA GLU A 395 19.72 29.94 -11.04
C GLU A 395 18.98 31.19 -10.54
N LYS A 396 19.45 31.74 -9.42
CA LYS A 396 18.88 32.99 -8.85
C LYS A 396 19.32 34.18 -9.65
N ASP A 397 18.38 35.06 -10.04
CA ASP A 397 18.69 36.37 -10.62
C ASP A 397 19.22 37.31 -9.55
N GLU A 398 20.52 37.62 -9.63
CA GLU A 398 21.21 38.55 -8.74
C GLU A 398 21.43 39.92 -9.39
N SER A 399 20.88 40.19 -10.56
CA SER A 399 21.09 41.44 -11.32
C SER A 399 20.75 42.69 -10.48
N LEU A 400 19.65 42.67 -9.75
CA LEU A 400 19.25 43.78 -8.87
C LEU A 400 20.24 44.00 -7.72
N ILE A 401 20.74 42.92 -7.12
CA ILE A 401 21.74 43.01 -6.03
C ILE A 401 23.06 43.59 -6.58
N TYR A 402 23.46 43.18 -7.79
CA TYR A 402 24.65 43.70 -8.45
C TYR A 402 24.50 45.20 -8.74
N ILE A 403 23.37 45.67 -9.26
CA ILE A 403 23.09 47.08 -9.50
C ILE A 403 23.10 47.85 -8.20
N LEU A 404 22.50 47.37 -7.12
CA LEU A 404 22.50 48.02 -5.81
C LEU A 404 23.94 48.14 -5.23
N ARG A 405 24.78 47.12 -5.43
CA ARG A 405 26.21 47.18 -5.02
C ARG A 405 26.98 48.24 -5.77
N ILE A 406 26.77 48.36 -7.11
CA ILE A 406 27.40 49.40 -7.90
C ILE A 406 26.96 50.78 -7.45
N VAL A 407 25.65 51.01 -7.23
CA VAL A 407 25.13 52.27 -6.73
C VAL A 407 25.72 52.64 -5.37
N LEU A 408 25.83 51.66 -4.47
CA LEU A 408 26.44 51.88 -3.16
C LEU A 408 27.92 52.30 -3.27
N VAL A 409 28.69 51.63 -4.15
CA VAL A 409 30.10 51.99 -4.39
C VAL A 409 30.20 53.40 -4.94
N ILE A 410 29.34 53.78 -5.88
CA ILE A 410 29.31 55.15 -6.45
C ILE A 410 29.00 56.17 -5.36
N LEU A 411 28.03 55.92 -4.47
CA LEU A 411 27.68 56.79 -3.35
C LEU A 411 28.87 56.96 -2.37
N ILE A 412 29.58 55.88 -2.08
CA ILE A 412 30.79 55.94 -1.23
C ILE A 412 31.87 56.80 -1.87
N ILE A 413 32.12 56.67 -3.18
CA ILE A 413 33.09 57.50 -3.91
C ILE A 413 32.67 58.96 -3.89
N ILE A 414 31.40 59.28 -4.13
CA ILE A 414 30.89 60.65 -4.06
C ILE A 414 31.09 61.24 -2.67
N LEU A 415 30.74 60.46 -1.63
CA LEU A 415 30.95 60.93 -0.23
C LEU A 415 32.41 61.20 0.05
N PHE A 416 33.32 60.32 -0.41
CA PHE A 416 34.80 60.52 -0.24
C PHE A 416 35.26 61.76 -0.96
N LEU A 417 34.82 62.07 -2.15
CA LEU A 417 35.14 63.28 -2.91
C LEU A 417 34.66 64.54 -2.17
N ILE A 418 33.42 64.50 -1.62
CA ILE A 418 32.87 65.62 -0.83
C ILE A 418 33.74 65.90 0.39
N VAL A 419 34.18 64.84 1.08
CA VAL A 419 35.09 64.99 2.25
C VAL A 419 36.44 65.61 1.83
N ILE A 420 37.03 65.18 0.72
CA ILE A 420 38.28 65.76 0.19
C ILE A 420 38.10 67.25 -0.15
N ILE A 421 37.01 67.58 -0.87
CA ILE A 421 36.71 69.00 -1.20
C ILE A 421 36.52 69.82 0.06
N TYR A 422 35.81 69.30 1.06
CA TYR A 422 35.65 69.99 2.35
C TYR A 422 36.99 70.24 3.06
N ILE A 423 37.84 69.22 3.10
CA ILE A 423 39.18 69.35 3.69
C ILE A 423 40.00 70.41 2.92
N PHE A 424 39.94 70.37 1.58
CA PHE A 424 40.69 71.35 0.75
C PHE A 424 40.18 72.75 0.97
N ILE A 425 38.88 73.00 1.02
CA ILE A 425 38.27 74.28 1.35
C ILE A 425 38.70 74.75 2.77
N LYS A 426 38.74 73.90 3.75
CA LYS A 426 39.11 74.17 5.12
C LYS A 426 40.65 74.58 5.21
N ILE A 427 41.51 73.84 4.52
CA ILE A 427 42.90 74.11 4.43
C ILE A 427 43.13 75.49 3.73
N HIS A 428 42.45 75.73 2.61
CA HIS A 428 42.53 77.00 1.90
C HIS A 428 42.08 78.18 2.75
N ARG A 429 40.99 78.08 3.52
CA ARG A 429 40.56 79.08 4.49
C ARG A 429 41.58 79.35 5.60
N ILE A 430 42.23 78.31 6.14
CA ILE A 430 43.27 78.47 7.19
C ILE A 430 44.47 79.14 6.62
N ASN A 431 44.95 78.85 5.40
CA ASN A 431 46.05 79.47 4.75
C ASN A 431 45.76 80.95 4.46
N LYS A 432 44.56 81.28 4.00
CA LYS A 432 44.14 82.70 3.78
C LYS A 432 44.10 83.54 5.06
N LEU A 433 43.70 82.93 6.19
CA LEU A 433 43.74 83.57 7.50
C LEU A 433 45.13 83.76 8.01
N LYS A 434 46.07 82.87 7.73
CA LYS A 434 47.49 83.01 8.09
C LYS A 434 48.22 84.10 7.26
N GLU A 435 47.83 84.30 5.99
CA GLU A 435 48.35 85.42 5.15
C GLU A 435 47.81 86.79 5.57
N ALA A 436 46.56 86.87 6.09
CA ALA A 436 45.94 88.10 6.56
C ALA A 436 46.45 88.57 7.97
N THR A 437 47.19 87.68 8.67
CA THR A 437 47.77 87.93 10.00
C THR A 437 49.30 88.20 9.95
N LYS A 438 49.88 88.18 8.76
CA LYS A 438 51.25 88.64 8.49
C LYS A 438 51.18 90.09 7.91
#